data_cbb6aaa47af861857b006fcc64f2939a
#
_entry.id   cbb6aaa47af861857b006fcc64f2939a
#
_cell.length_a   1.000
_cell.length_b   1.000
_cell.length_c   1.000
_cell.angle_alpha   90.00
_cell.angle_beta   90.00
_cell.angle_gamma   90.00
#
_symmetry.space_group_name_H-M   'P 1'
#
loop_
_entity.id
_entity.type
_entity.pdbx_description
1 polymer ?
#
loop_
_entity_poly.entity_id
_entity_poly.type
_entity_poly.pdbx_seq_one_letter_code
_entity_poly.pdbx_strand_id
1 'polypeptide(L)'
;HEAESVVMKLMAHKFEHRTRFADYAVLYRSNHLSRAFEEQLRAQRVPYTVSGGTSFFERAEIKDITAYLRLIVNPDDDPAFIRAVTTPKRGIGNTTLEKLGSHAGTRHVSLFEAAFEIEMEQQLPPRQHEDLMTFCNFINRLQERADKDPCGELLDELLRAINYEAWLYDTHEPRQADTKWENVQEFIGWLKRKAEADERSLIDMVQTIALINMLEGKDEEPDAVSLSTLHAAKGLEFSHVFIVGAEEDILPFRDSDEKQIEEERRLMYVGITRAERSLQISYCNRRKRGKDWMACEPSRFLEEMPQGELAYAGGHKEAAPTLSKGEGMDKLAKLKAMLNKESV
;
A
#
# COMPACT_ATOMS: atom_id res chain seq x y z
N HIS A 1 -5.70 -6.34 -10.60
CA HIS A 1 -5.27 -7.29 -11.65
C HIS A 1 -3.82 -7.08 -12.14
N GLU A 2 -3.34 -5.84 -12.48
CA GLU A 2 -1.95 -5.64 -12.93
C GLU A 2 -0.96 -6.01 -11.82
N ALA A 3 -1.10 -5.42 -10.64
CA ALA A 3 -0.22 -5.67 -9.51
C ALA A 3 -0.21 -7.15 -9.11
N GLU A 4 -1.36 -7.79 -9.06
CA GLU A 4 -1.50 -9.23 -8.81
C GLU A 4 -0.75 -10.05 -9.85
N SER A 5 -0.95 -9.76 -11.15
CA SER A 5 -0.28 -10.47 -12.24
C SER A 5 1.24 -10.31 -12.18
N VAL A 6 1.72 -9.10 -11.94
CA VAL A 6 3.16 -8.81 -11.84
C VAL A 6 3.78 -9.52 -10.63
N VAL A 7 3.15 -9.44 -9.45
CA VAL A 7 3.65 -10.10 -8.24
C VAL A 7 3.67 -11.61 -8.40
N MET A 8 2.63 -12.20 -8.99
CA MET A 8 2.59 -13.64 -9.25
C MET A 8 3.68 -14.08 -10.25
N LYS A 9 3.92 -13.29 -11.32
CA LYS A 9 5.01 -13.58 -12.28
C LYS A 9 6.39 -13.46 -11.62
N LEU A 10 6.59 -12.45 -10.78
CA LEU A 10 7.83 -12.27 -10.01
C LEU A 10 8.08 -13.49 -9.12
N MET A 11 7.07 -13.92 -8.36
CA MET A 11 7.19 -15.08 -7.48
C MET A 11 7.46 -16.38 -8.26
N ALA A 12 6.77 -16.59 -9.37
CA ALA A 12 6.98 -17.76 -10.24
C ALA A 12 8.41 -17.76 -10.81
N HIS A 13 8.87 -16.62 -11.33
CA HIS A 13 10.23 -16.47 -11.85
C HIS A 13 11.29 -16.70 -10.76
N LYS A 14 11.08 -16.14 -9.56
CA LYS A 14 11.96 -16.38 -8.42
C LYS A 14 12.07 -17.85 -8.06
N PHE A 15 10.94 -18.56 -8.03
CA PHE A 15 10.90 -19.98 -7.70
C PHE A 15 11.61 -20.81 -8.78
N GLU A 16 11.35 -20.55 -10.06
CA GLU A 16 11.92 -21.26 -11.19
C GLU A 16 13.45 -21.08 -11.29
N HIS A 17 13.93 -19.85 -11.12
CA HIS A 17 15.34 -19.51 -11.27
C HIS A 17 16.13 -19.46 -9.96
N ARG A 18 15.50 -19.71 -8.81
CA ARG A 18 16.11 -19.70 -7.46
C ARG A 18 16.84 -18.40 -7.15
N THR A 19 16.29 -17.28 -7.61
CA THR A 19 16.80 -15.93 -7.36
C THR A 19 16.39 -15.38 -6.00
N ARG A 20 16.96 -14.25 -5.57
CA ARG A 20 16.60 -13.53 -4.35
C ARG A 20 15.52 -12.50 -4.65
N PHE A 21 14.75 -12.07 -3.66
CA PHE A 21 13.83 -10.93 -3.83
C PHE A 21 14.56 -9.63 -4.14
N ALA A 22 15.76 -9.44 -3.61
CA ALA A 22 16.61 -8.28 -3.89
C ALA A 22 17.05 -8.17 -5.36
N ASP A 23 16.95 -9.25 -6.14
CA ASP A 23 17.27 -9.24 -7.56
C ASP A 23 16.18 -8.56 -8.41
N TYR A 24 15.03 -8.20 -7.80
CA TYR A 24 13.85 -7.68 -8.50
C TYR A 24 13.56 -6.23 -8.18
N ALA A 25 13.20 -5.47 -9.21
CA ALA A 25 12.63 -4.14 -9.06
C ALA A 25 11.29 -4.01 -9.80
N VAL A 26 10.35 -3.29 -9.20
CA VAL A 26 9.12 -2.81 -9.85
C VAL A 26 9.23 -1.30 -9.98
N LEU A 27 9.34 -0.83 -11.21
CA LEU A 27 9.54 0.58 -11.54
C LEU A 27 8.25 1.19 -12.09
N TYR A 28 7.89 2.36 -11.60
CA TYR A 28 6.69 3.08 -12.00
C TYR A 28 6.97 4.58 -12.19
N ARG A 29 6.10 5.25 -12.95
CA ARG A 29 6.25 6.69 -13.23
C ARG A 29 5.97 7.56 -12.01
N SER A 30 5.00 7.21 -11.19
CA SER A 30 4.60 8.00 -10.03
C SER A 30 4.14 7.16 -8.86
N ASN A 31 4.35 7.70 -7.65
CA ASN A 31 4.15 6.99 -6.38
C ASN A 31 2.71 6.53 -6.11
N HIS A 32 1.69 7.06 -6.80
CA HIS A 32 0.33 6.59 -6.62
C HIS A 32 0.13 5.13 -7.10
N LEU A 33 1.02 4.65 -8.00
CA LEU A 33 0.98 3.26 -8.46
C LEU A 33 1.56 2.28 -7.44
N SER A 34 2.49 2.73 -6.56
CA SER A 34 3.19 1.84 -5.63
C SER A 34 2.25 1.05 -4.74
N ARG A 35 1.19 1.69 -4.28
CA ARG A 35 0.25 1.12 -3.32
C ARG A 35 -0.33 -0.21 -3.75
N ALA A 36 -0.81 -0.32 -4.99
CA ALA A 36 -1.39 -1.56 -5.49
C ALA A 36 -0.38 -2.72 -5.44
N PHE A 37 0.91 -2.42 -5.68
CA PHE A 37 2.01 -3.38 -5.59
C PHE A 37 2.38 -3.66 -4.13
N GLU A 38 2.42 -2.66 -3.28
CA GLU A 38 2.64 -2.82 -1.84
C GLU A 38 1.56 -3.73 -1.22
N GLU A 39 0.28 -3.51 -1.54
CA GLU A 39 -0.82 -4.34 -1.08
C GLU A 39 -0.67 -5.81 -1.54
N GLN A 40 -0.31 -6.04 -2.81
CA GLN A 40 -0.16 -7.39 -3.34
C GLN A 40 1.08 -8.10 -2.80
N LEU A 41 2.23 -7.43 -2.71
CA LEU A 41 3.43 -7.99 -2.11
C LEU A 41 3.18 -8.40 -0.65
N ARG A 42 2.47 -7.55 0.11
CA ARG A 42 2.07 -7.87 1.49
C ARG A 42 1.12 -9.05 1.56
N ALA A 43 0.09 -9.09 0.71
CA ALA A 43 -0.86 -10.21 0.66
C ALA A 43 -0.15 -11.54 0.43
N GLN A 44 0.93 -11.54 -0.38
CA GLN A 44 1.76 -12.70 -0.66
C GLN A 44 2.94 -12.88 0.31
N ARG A 45 3.05 -12.02 1.34
CA ARG A 45 4.16 -12.02 2.32
C ARG A 45 5.54 -11.88 1.66
N VAL A 46 5.61 -11.12 0.59
CA VAL A 46 6.86 -10.81 -0.11
C VAL A 46 7.45 -9.53 0.50
N PRO A 47 8.68 -9.55 1.03
CA PRO A 47 9.34 -8.37 1.55
C PRO A 47 9.64 -7.38 0.42
N TYR A 48 9.48 -6.08 0.69
CA TYR A 48 9.77 -5.02 -0.26
C TYR A 48 10.32 -3.76 0.41
N THR A 49 11.04 -2.95 -0.36
CA THR A 49 11.50 -1.61 0.02
C THR A 49 10.98 -0.58 -0.98
N VAL A 50 10.70 0.64 -0.54
CA VAL A 50 10.26 1.73 -1.43
C VAL A 50 11.36 2.78 -1.52
N SER A 51 11.86 2.99 -2.73
CA SER A 51 12.89 3.99 -3.02
C SER A 51 12.29 5.22 -3.71
N GLY A 52 12.76 6.41 -3.31
CA GLY A 52 12.30 7.67 -3.91
C GLY A 52 10.94 8.17 -3.43
N GLY A 53 10.44 7.64 -2.32
CA GLY A 53 9.20 8.05 -1.68
C GLY A 53 9.02 7.40 -0.32
N THR A 54 8.03 7.84 0.43
CA THR A 54 7.60 7.17 1.67
C THR A 54 6.61 6.07 1.30
N SER A 55 6.81 4.85 1.81
CA SER A 55 5.82 3.77 1.70
C SER A 55 4.43 4.29 2.04
N PHE A 56 3.41 3.81 1.36
CA PHE A 56 2.03 4.24 1.62
C PHE A 56 1.67 4.16 3.10
N PHE A 57 2.07 3.07 3.75
CA PHE A 57 1.77 2.83 5.17
C PHE A 57 2.66 3.62 6.13
N GLU A 58 3.77 4.17 5.63
CA GLU A 58 4.68 5.04 6.39
C GLU A 58 4.29 6.53 6.32
N ARG A 59 3.32 6.90 5.49
CA ARG A 59 2.83 8.27 5.37
C ARG A 59 2.23 8.74 6.68
N ALA A 60 2.44 10.01 7.02
CA ALA A 60 2.02 10.57 8.30
C ALA A 60 0.51 10.41 8.55
N GLU A 61 -0.31 10.72 7.56
CA GLU A 61 -1.77 10.59 7.63
C GLU A 61 -2.24 9.15 7.84
N ILE A 62 -1.54 8.17 7.29
CA ILE A 62 -1.85 6.74 7.48
C ILE A 62 -1.43 6.28 8.86
N LYS A 63 -0.25 6.72 9.34
CA LYS A 63 0.20 6.47 10.71
C LYS A 63 -0.73 7.10 11.75
N ASP A 64 -1.30 8.27 11.46
CA ASP A 64 -2.26 8.92 12.35
C ASP A 64 -3.51 8.05 12.54
N ILE A 65 -4.14 7.63 11.45
CA ILE A 65 -5.32 6.76 11.51
C ILE A 65 -4.97 5.40 12.14
N THR A 66 -3.85 4.81 11.78
CA THR A 66 -3.38 3.54 12.35
C THR A 66 -3.19 3.64 13.88
N ALA A 67 -2.73 4.79 14.39
CA ALA A 67 -2.60 5.01 15.83
C ALA A 67 -3.95 4.92 16.55
N TYR A 68 -5.01 5.52 16.01
CA TYR A 68 -6.36 5.34 16.55
C TYR A 68 -6.80 3.89 16.56
N LEU A 69 -6.59 3.20 15.43
CA LEU A 69 -6.99 1.80 15.30
C LEU A 69 -6.24 0.91 16.32
N ARG A 70 -4.94 1.13 16.49
CA ARG A 70 -4.12 0.42 17.48
C ARG A 70 -4.59 0.68 18.90
N LEU A 71 -4.89 1.94 19.23
CA LEU A 71 -5.36 2.33 20.55
C LEU A 71 -6.74 1.74 20.89
N ILE A 72 -7.65 1.65 19.90
CA ILE A 72 -8.95 0.99 20.08
C ILE A 72 -8.78 -0.49 20.41
N VAL A 73 -7.79 -1.16 19.82
CA VAL A 73 -7.56 -2.60 20.06
C VAL A 73 -6.70 -2.85 21.30
N ASN A 74 -5.75 -1.97 21.58
CA ASN A 74 -4.86 -2.06 22.73
C ASN A 74 -4.67 -0.68 23.40
N PRO A 75 -5.44 -0.37 24.45
CA PRO A 75 -5.29 0.90 25.19
C PRO A 75 -3.93 1.11 25.84
N ASP A 76 -3.15 0.03 26.07
CA ASP A 76 -1.81 0.12 26.68
C ASP A 76 -0.72 0.47 25.67
N ASP A 77 -1.10 0.80 24.42
CA ASP A 77 -0.18 1.26 23.38
C ASP A 77 0.13 2.76 23.56
N ASP A 78 1.03 3.10 24.47
CA ASP A 78 1.41 4.48 24.77
C ASP A 78 1.88 5.29 23.55
N PRO A 79 2.69 4.76 22.62
CA PRO A 79 3.01 5.45 21.35
C PRO A 79 1.78 5.77 20.51
N ALA A 80 0.83 4.84 20.41
CA ALA A 80 -0.44 5.07 19.70
C ALA A 80 -1.31 6.10 20.42
N PHE A 81 -1.38 6.05 21.77
CA PHE A 81 -2.07 7.03 22.59
C PHE A 81 -1.54 8.45 22.34
N ILE A 82 -0.23 8.66 22.47
CA ILE A 82 0.40 9.98 22.28
C ILE A 82 0.05 10.54 20.89
N ARG A 83 0.16 9.72 19.86
CA ARG A 83 -0.13 10.15 18.48
C ARG A 83 -1.60 10.46 18.29
N ALA A 84 -2.49 9.59 18.72
CA ALA A 84 -3.94 9.74 18.53
C ALA A 84 -4.51 10.93 19.33
N VAL A 85 -4.06 11.15 20.56
CA VAL A 85 -4.56 12.25 21.42
C VAL A 85 -4.11 13.62 20.94
N THR A 86 -2.94 13.70 20.28
CA THR A 86 -2.38 14.97 19.77
C THR A 86 -2.76 15.28 18.33
N THR A 87 -3.29 14.32 17.58
CA THR A 87 -3.61 14.48 16.15
C THR A 87 -5.01 13.93 15.82
N PRO A 88 -5.96 14.78 15.43
CA PRO A 88 -5.98 16.25 15.41
C PRO A 88 -5.79 16.90 16.78
N LYS A 89 -5.34 18.17 16.81
CA LYS A 89 -5.15 18.91 18.06
C LYS A 89 -6.45 19.07 18.86
N ARG A 90 -6.40 18.78 20.17
CA ARG A 90 -7.56 18.81 21.12
C ARG A 90 -7.30 19.62 22.39
N GLY A 91 -6.34 20.54 22.37
CA GLY A 91 -5.96 21.26 23.60
C GLY A 91 -5.06 20.46 24.53
N ILE A 92 -4.77 19.19 24.21
CA ILE A 92 -3.84 18.33 24.96
C ILE A 92 -2.44 18.52 24.37
N GLY A 93 -1.58 19.19 25.10
CA GLY A 93 -0.21 19.51 24.68
C GLY A 93 0.84 18.76 25.49
N ASN A 94 2.11 19.07 25.21
CA ASN A 94 3.27 18.42 25.84
C ASN A 94 3.22 18.47 27.38
N THR A 95 2.83 19.60 27.97
CA THR A 95 2.76 19.75 29.43
C THR A 95 1.74 18.78 30.07
N THR A 96 0.62 18.55 29.40
CA THR A 96 -0.39 17.55 29.86
C THR A 96 0.17 16.15 29.75
N LEU A 97 0.83 15.83 28.62
CA LEU A 97 1.45 14.52 28.40
C LEU A 97 2.62 14.24 29.34
N GLU A 98 3.43 15.25 29.69
CA GLU A 98 4.50 15.12 30.66
C GLU A 98 3.97 14.79 32.07
N LYS A 99 2.89 15.48 32.51
CA LYS A 99 2.23 15.17 33.77
C LYS A 99 1.64 13.76 33.77
N LEU A 100 0.91 13.42 32.73
CA LEU A 100 0.32 12.10 32.55
C LEU A 100 1.39 11.01 32.54
N GLY A 101 2.48 11.19 31.77
CA GLY A 101 3.60 10.26 31.70
C GLY A 101 4.35 10.09 33.03
N SER A 102 4.55 11.20 33.78
CA SER A 102 5.16 11.14 35.10
C SER A 102 4.30 10.35 36.10
N HIS A 103 2.99 10.57 36.04
CA HIS A 103 2.02 9.84 36.88
C HIS A 103 1.98 8.36 36.50
N ALA A 104 1.80 8.04 35.22
CA ALA A 104 1.77 6.68 34.67
C ALA A 104 3.05 5.90 35.05
N GLY A 105 4.23 6.53 34.90
CA GLY A 105 5.52 5.94 35.27
C GLY A 105 5.63 5.62 36.74
N THR A 106 5.12 6.48 37.63
CA THR A 106 5.09 6.25 39.09
C THR A 106 4.15 5.09 39.46
N ARG A 107 3.04 4.98 38.78
CA ARG A 107 2.00 3.97 39.03
C ARG A 107 2.26 2.65 38.28
N HIS A 108 3.19 2.64 37.32
CA HIS A 108 3.45 1.51 36.41
C HIS A 108 2.21 1.07 35.62
N VAL A 109 1.44 2.02 35.14
CA VAL A 109 0.26 1.83 34.29
C VAL A 109 0.45 2.52 32.94
N SER A 110 -0.43 2.24 31.96
CA SER A 110 -0.42 2.93 30.66
C SER A 110 -0.87 4.40 30.80
N LEU A 111 -0.55 5.22 29.81
CA LEU A 111 -1.02 6.61 29.73
C LEU A 111 -2.55 6.66 29.68
N PHE A 112 -3.17 5.70 29.03
CA PHE A 112 -4.62 5.60 28.92
C PHE A 112 -5.27 5.28 30.27
N GLU A 113 -4.74 4.32 31.01
CA GLU A 113 -5.24 3.95 32.35
C GLU A 113 -5.02 5.11 33.32
N ALA A 114 -3.83 5.71 33.32
CA ALA A 114 -3.50 6.86 34.16
C ALA A 114 -4.45 8.05 33.97
N ALA A 115 -5.00 8.25 32.76
CA ALA A 115 -5.95 9.33 32.48
C ALA A 115 -7.23 9.27 33.34
N PHE A 116 -7.63 8.07 33.77
CA PHE A 116 -8.83 7.86 34.60
C PHE A 116 -8.58 7.94 36.11
N GLU A 117 -7.31 8.10 36.54
CA GLU A 117 -7.00 8.21 37.96
C GLU A 117 -7.38 9.59 38.51
N ILE A 118 -7.90 9.62 39.75
CA ILE A 118 -8.42 10.84 40.41
C ILE A 118 -7.35 11.91 40.54
N GLU A 119 -6.09 11.51 40.71
CA GLU A 119 -4.94 12.40 40.83
C GLU A 119 -4.75 13.26 39.57
N MET A 120 -5.11 12.77 38.40
CA MET A 120 -5.03 13.52 37.14
C MET A 120 -6.06 14.64 37.07
N GLU A 121 -7.26 14.45 37.63
CA GLU A 121 -8.26 15.52 37.77
C GLU A 121 -7.72 16.70 38.57
N GLN A 122 -6.93 16.43 39.62
CA GLN A 122 -6.34 17.44 40.48
C GLN A 122 -5.10 18.13 39.88
N GLN A 123 -4.35 17.42 39.05
CA GLN A 123 -3.09 17.91 38.47
C GLN A 123 -3.26 18.68 37.18
N LEU A 124 -4.33 18.42 36.44
CA LEU A 124 -4.61 19.05 35.15
C LEU A 124 -5.58 20.24 35.31
N PRO A 125 -5.46 21.30 34.50
CA PRO A 125 -6.49 22.31 34.36
C PRO A 125 -7.83 21.64 33.96
N PRO A 126 -8.98 22.08 34.52
CA PRO A 126 -10.27 21.42 34.31
C PRO A 126 -10.62 21.16 32.84
N ARG A 127 -10.38 22.14 31.97
CA ARG A 127 -10.62 22.00 30.53
C ARG A 127 -9.76 20.92 29.88
N GLN A 128 -8.47 20.85 30.22
CA GLN A 128 -7.57 19.84 29.68
C GLN A 128 -7.93 18.43 30.17
N HIS A 129 -8.35 18.31 31.42
CA HIS A 129 -8.86 17.05 31.95
C HIS A 129 -10.14 16.63 31.23
N GLU A 130 -11.10 17.55 31.02
CA GLU A 130 -12.35 17.29 30.30
C GLU A 130 -12.09 16.84 28.85
N ASP A 131 -11.17 17.54 28.13
CA ASP A 131 -10.78 17.19 26.77
C ASP A 131 -10.13 15.79 26.73
N LEU A 132 -9.28 15.46 27.70
CA LEU A 132 -8.64 14.15 27.85
C LEU A 132 -9.66 13.05 28.11
N MET A 133 -10.59 13.27 29.05
CA MET A 133 -11.65 12.31 29.37
C MET A 133 -12.62 12.11 28.20
N THR A 134 -12.95 13.16 27.48
CA THR A 134 -13.78 13.07 26.28
C THR A 134 -13.10 12.17 25.22
N PHE A 135 -11.80 12.34 25.00
CA PHE A 135 -11.03 11.48 24.12
C PHE A 135 -11.00 10.02 24.60
N CYS A 136 -10.64 9.78 25.87
CA CYS A 136 -10.53 8.42 26.41
C CYS A 136 -11.89 7.68 26.40
N ASN A 137 -12.99 8.36 26.77
CA ASN A 137 -14.33 7.80 26.71
C ASN A 137 -14.77 7.50 25.27
N PHE A 138 -14.37 8.31 24.30
CA PHE A 138 -14.61 8.02 22.89
C PHE A 138 -13.90 6.73 22.44
N ILE A 139 -12.63 6.55 22.81
CA ILE A 139 -11.87 5.32 22.52
C ILE A 139 -12.51 4.10 23.17
N ASN A 140 -12.87 4.17 24.47
CA ASN A 140 -13.55 3.08 25.18
C ASN A 140 -14.83 2.65 24.47
N ARG A 141 -15.66 3.61 24.06
CA ARG A 141 -16.92 3.30 23.33
C ARG A 141 -16.67 2.57 22.01
N LEU A 142 -15.62 2.92 21.28
CA LEU A 142 -15.25 2.19 20.04
C LEU A 142 -14.66 0.81 20.35
N GLN A 143 -13.86 0.69 21.41
CA GLN A 143 -13.28 -0.58 21.86
C GLN A 143 -14.37 -1.61 22.23
N GLU A 144 -15.37 -1.22 23.00
CA GLU A 144 -16.49 -2.11 23.41
C GLU A 144 -17.24 -2.71 22.23
N ARG A 145 -17.18 -2.03 21.07
CA ARG A 145 -17.88 -2.37 19.84
C ARG A 145 -16.99 -2.99 18.77
N ALA A 146 -15.67 -2.94 18.95
CA ALA A 146 -14.67 -3.30 17.92
C ALA A 146 -14.76 -4.74 17.42
N ASP A 147 -15.28 -5.65 18.24
CA ASP A 147 -15.47 -7.07 17.90
C ASP A 147 -16.91 -7.42 17.49
N LYS A 148 -17.85 -6.51 17.72
CA LYS A 148 -19.30 -6.79 17.60
C LYS A 148 -19.93 -6.13 16.38
N ASP A 149 -19.51 -4.89 16.11
CA ASP A 149 -20.11 -4.07 15.08
C ASP A 149 -19.36 -4.21 13.73
N PRO A 150 -20.05 -3.96 12.62
CA PRO A 150 -19.40 -3.98 11.32
C PRO A 150 -18.20 -3.03 11.25
N CYS A 151 -17.04 -3.55 10.86
CA CYS A 151 -15.78 -2.80 10.78
C CYS A 151 -15.94 -1.47 10.02
N GLY A 152 -16.70 -1.48 8.91
CA GLY A 152 -16.94 -0.29 8.09
C GLY A 152 -17.69 0.83 8.81
N GLU A 153 -18.64 0.51 9.67
CA GLU A 153 -19.41 1.50 10.45
C GLU A 153 -18.54 2.18 11.51
N LEU A 154 -17.69 1.39 12.19
CA LEU A 154 -16.76 1.90 13.20
C LEU A 154 -15.69 2.81 12.57
N LEU A 155 -15.18 2.47 11.38
CA LEU A 155 -14.25 3.30 10.64
C LEU A 155 -14.86 4.64 10.21
N ASP A 156 -16.13 4.64 9.78
CA ASP A 156 -16.85 5.86 9.42
C ASP A 156 -17.15 6.73 10.64
N GLU A 157 -17.52 6.12 11.76
CA GLU A 157 -17.72 6.82 13.03
C GLU A 157 -16.43 7.47 13.51
N LEU A 158 -15.32 6.73 13.48
CA LEU A 158 -14.01 7.24 13.84
C LEU A 158 -13.66 8.49 13.03
N LEU A 159 -13.67 8.42 11.69
CA LEU A 159 -13.29 9.54 10.85
C LEU A 159 -14.16 10.77 11.06
N ARG A 160 -15.48 10.58 11.21
CA ARG A 160 -16.42 11.67 11.50
C ARG A 160 -16.15 12.32 12.86
N ALA A 161 -15.96 11.49 13.90
CA ALA A 161 -15.77 11.99 15.25
C ALA A 161 -14.46 12.77 15.43
N ILE A 162 -13.37 12.33 14.77
CA ILE A 162 -12.09 13.04 14.85
C ILE A 162 -11.99 14.25 13.89
N ASN A 163 -12.93 14.39 12.96
CA ASN A 163 -13.00 15.46 11.97
C ASN A 163 -11.65 15.68 11.24
N TYR A 164 -11.03 14.55 10.82
CA TYR A 164 -9.67 14.53 10.31
C TYR A 164 -9.52 15.31 9.00
N GLU A 165 -10.54 15.26 8.13
CA GLU A 165 -10.57 16.01 6.88
C GLU A 165 -10.42 17.52 7.12
N ALA A 166 -11.29 18.10 7.95
CA ALA A 166 -11.24 19.53 8.25
C ALA A 166 -9.88 19.93 8.86
N TRP A 167 -9.35 19.09 9.76
CA TRP A 167 -8.03 19.34 10.34
C TRP A 167 -6.91 19.34 9.30
N LEU A 168 -6.97 18.48 8.28
CA LEU A 168 -5.99 18.51 7.18
C LEU A 168 -6.04 19.85 6.42
N TYR A 169 -7.24 20.35 6.09
CA TYR A 169 -7.38 21.64 5.39
C TYR A 169 -7.00 22.83 6.26
N ASP A 170 -7.17 22.74 7.58
CA ASP A 170 -6.75 23.78 8.51
C ASP A 170 -5.23 23.85 8.71
N THR A 171 -4.52 22.75 8.47
CA THR A 171 -3.09 22.62 8.81
C THR A 171 -2.15 22.49 7.62
N HIS A 172 -2.68 22.27 6.41
CA HIS A 172 -1.90 22.06 5.19
C HIS A 172 -2.43 22.92 4.05
N GLU A 173 -1.57 23.17 3.06
CA GLU A 173 -1.99 23.78 1.80
C GLU A 173 -3.05 22.92 1.09
N PRO A 174 -4.05 23.50 0.39
CA PRO A 174 -5.19 22.76 -0.17
C PRO A 174 -4.80 21.51 -0.98
N ARG A 175 -3.83 21.62 -1.88
CA ARG A 175 -3.36 20.48 -2.69
C ARG A 175 -2.75 19.35 -1.86
N GLN A 176 -2.06 19.71 -0.78
CA GLN A 176 -1.49 18.71 0.13
C GLN A 176 -2.58 18.07 0.97
N ALA A 177 -3.55 18.86 1.44
CA ALA A 177 -4.71 18.36 2.17
C ALA A 177 -5.52 17.38 1.32
N ASP A 178 -5.81 17.73 0.05
CA ASP A 178 -6.49 16.84 -0.91
C ASP A 178 -5.77 15.51 -1.03
N THR A 179 -4.46 15.54 -1.30
CA THR A 179 -3.66 14.31 -1.46
C THR A 179 -3.66 13.44 -0.20
N LYS A 180 -3.51 14.06 0.98
CA LYS A 180 -3.53 13.34 2.26
C LYS A 180 -4.90 12.76 2.56
N TRP A 181 -5.97 13.49 2.28
CA TRP A 181 -7.32 13.02 2.47
C TRP A 181 -7.67 11.85 1.53
N GLU A 182 -7.29 11.96 0.27
CA GLU A 182 -7.41 10.84 -0.68
C GLU A 182 -6.69 9.59 -0.18
N ASN A 183 -5.47 9.72 0.36
CA ASN A 183 -4.74 8.61 0.97
C ASN A 183 -5.51 7.97 2.12
N VAL A 184 -6.10 8.79 3.01
CA VAL A 184 -6.92 8.30 4.14
C VAL A 184 -8.17 7.57 3.64
N GLN A 185 -8.91 8.18 2.70
CA GLN A 185 -10.10 7.55 2.12
C GLN A 185 -9.78 6.23 1.44
N GLU A 186 -8.67 6.17 0.75
CA GLU A 186 -8.20 4.97 0.09
C GLU A 186 -7.83 3.88 1.09
N PHE A 187 -7.13 4.22 2.18
CA PHE A 187 -6.78 3.30 3.28
C PHE A 187 -8.04 2.74 3.96
N ILE A 188 -8.98 3.59 4.33
CA ILE A 188 -10.25 3.19 4.92
C ILE A 188 -11.07 2.33 3.96
N GLY A 189 -11.13 2.71 2.68
CA GLY A 189 -11.81 1.93 1.65
C GLY A 189 -11.21 0.52 1.47
N TRP A 190 -9.90 0.39 1.59
CA TRP A 190 -9.24 -0.91 1.59
C TRP A 190 -9.60 -1.75 2.82
N LEU A 191 -9.53 -1.15 4.01
CA LEU A 191 -9.91 -1.83 5.25
C LEU A 191 -11.34 -2.37 5.19
N LYS A 192 -12.29 -1.54 4.74
CA LYS A 192 -13.70 -1.94 4.59
C LYS A 192 -13.88 -3.12 3.65
N ARG A 193 -13.34 -3.01 2.43
CA ARG A 193 -13.43 -4.10 1.44
C ARG A 193 -12.83 -5.41 1.94
N LYS A 194 -11.69 -5.32 2.64
CA LYS A 194 -11.02 -6.49 3.18
C LYS A 194 -11.78 -7.10 4.35
N ALA A 195 -12.31 -6.28 5.24
CA ALA A 195 -13.14 -6.73 6.35
C ALA A 195 -14.42 -7.43 5.87
N GLU A 196 -15.10 -6.86 4.87
CA GLU A 196 -16.28 -7.46 4.25
C GLU A 196 -15.97 -8.79 3.53
N ALA A 197 -14.90 -8.82 2.73
CA ALA A 197 -14.53 -10.02 1.98
C ALA A 197 -14.10 -11.20 2.84
N ASP A 198 -13.46 -10.93 3.96
CA ASP A 198 -12.90 -11.93 4.87
C ASP A 198 -13.78 -12.15 6.13
N GLU A 199 -14.93 -11.47 6.23
CA GLU A 199 -15.84 -11.47 7.40
C GLU A 199 -15.10 -11.16 8.71
N ARG A 200 -14.23 -10.13 8.71
CA ARG A 200 -13.34 -9.80 9.83
C ARG A 200 -13.82 -8.61 10.64
N SER A 201 -13.61 -8.69 11.96
CA SER A 201 -13.80 -7.58 12.90
C SER A 201 -12.74 -6.48 12.74
N LEU A 202 -12.96 -5.34 13.39
CA LEU A 202 -11.94 -4.28 13.45
C LEU A 202 -10.66 -4.77 14.14
N ILE A 203 -10.79 -5.61 15.17
CA ILE A 203 -9.66 -6.20 15.89
C ILE A 203 -8.78 -7.02 14.95
N ASP A 204 -9.37 -7.91 14.15
CA ASP A 204 -8.64 -8.75 13.20
C ASP A 204 -7.91 -7.91 12.14
N MET A 205 -8.55 -6.82 11.69
CA MET A 205 -7.95 -5.92 10.72
C MET A 205 -6.73 -5.19 11.29
N VAL A 206 -6.80 -4.74 12.54
CA VAL A 206 -5.66 -4.07 13.21
C VAL A 206 -4.51 -5.05 13.45
N GLN A 207 -4.79 -6.27 13.87
CA GLN A 207 -3.77 -7.32 14.00
C GLN A 207 -3.08 -7.60 12.66
N THR A 208 -3.85 -7.60 11.56
CA THR A 208 -3.28 -7.74 10.21
C THR A 208 -2.33 -6.58 9.88
N ILE A 209 -2.70 -5.33 10.20
CA ILE A 209 -1.84 -4.15 10.00
C ILE A 209 -0.57 -4.25 10.88
N ALA A 210 -0.70 -4.65 12.15
CA ALA A 210 0.43 -4.80 13.06
C ALA A 210 1.44 -5.85 12.54
N LEU A 211 0.95 -7.00 12.07
CA LEU A 211 1.80 -8.04 11.48
C LEU A 211 2.56 -7.54 10.24
N ILE A 212 1.92 -6.71 9.44
CA ILE A 212 2.50 -6.07 8.27
C ILE A 212 3.67 -5.17 8.67
N ASN A 213 3.50 -4.33 9.69
CA ASN A 213 4.52 -3.38 10.15
C ASN A 213 5.74 -4.08 10.82
N MET A 214 5.53 -5.23 11.45
CA MET A 214 6.64 -6.02 12.05
C MET A 214 7.59 -6.61 11.00
N LEU A 215 7.16 -6.79 9.76
CA LEU A 215 7.98 -7.32 8.67
C LEU A 215 8.90 -6.24 8.06
N GLU A 216 8.66 -4.95 8.31
CA GLU A 216 9.42 -3.82 7.77
C GLU A 216 10.61 -3.36 8.64
N GLY A 217 10.78 -3.90 9.84
CA GLY A 217 11.67 -3.35 10.89
C GLY A 217 12.98 -4.10 11.14
N LYS A 218 13.63 -4.77 10.17
CA LYS A 218 14.95 -5.40 10.40
C LYS A 218 16.04 -4.76 9.56
N ASP A 219 17.00 -4.18 10.28
CA ASP A 219 18.23 -3.52 9.82
C ASP A 219 19.30 -4.53 9.33
N GLU A 220 19.12 -5.10 8.16
CA GLU A 220 20.17 -5.64 7.29
C GLU A 220 19.62 -5.47 5.89
N GLU A 221 20.47 -5.30 4.84
CA GLU A 221 19.96 -5.17 3.47
C GLU A 221 18.93 -6.29 3.21
N PRO A 222 17.65 -6.00 3.28
CA PRO A 222 16.65 -7.06 3.33
C PRO A 222 16.61 -7.73 1.97
N ASP A 223 16.51 -9.06 1.94
CA ASP A 223 16.17 -9.76 0.70
C ASP A 223 14.75 -9.37 0.29
N ALA A 224 14.62 -8.21 -0.35
CA ALA A 224 13.36 -7.51 -0.58
C ALA A 224 13.27 -6.97 -2.00
N VAL A 225 12.05 -6.98 -2.57
CA VAL A 225 11.75 -6.38 -3.88
C VAL A 225 11.85 -4.87 -3.78
N SER A 226 12.57 -4.24 -4.70
CA SER A 226 12.66 -2.78 -4.79
C SER A 226 11.45 -2.19 -5.54
N LEU A 227 10.64 -1.40 -4.85
CA LEU A 227 9.62 -0.54 -5.46
C LEU A 227 10.19 0.86 -5.63
N SER A 228 10.26 1.37 -6.86
CA SER A 228 10.90 2.66 -7.11
C SER A 228 10.22 3.43 -8.24
N THR A 229 10.27 4.76 -8.15
CA THR A 229 9.95 5.57 -9.33
C THR A 229 11.08 5.45 -10.35
N LEU A 230 10.74 5.58 -11.64
CA LEU A 230 11.72 5.62 -12.71
C LEU A 230 12.83 6.67 -12.47
N HIS A 231 12.47 7.82 -11.87
CA HIS A 231 13.44 8.87 -11.52
C HIS A 231 14.42 8.42 -10.43
N ALA A 232 13.91 7.79 -9.37
CA ALA A 232 14.73 7.37 -8.25
C ALA A 232 15.59 6.14 -8.57
N ALA A 233 15.21 5.37 -9.60
CA ALA A 233 15.97 4.23 -10.07
C ALA A 233 17.23 4.63 -10.89
N LYS A 234 17.42 5.92 -11.19
CA LYS A 234 18.60 6.39 -11.92
C LYS A 234 19.88 6.08 -11.15
N GLY A 235 20.80 5.35 -11.79
CA GLY A 235 22.08 4.94 -11.20
C GLY A 235 22.04 3.62 -10.42
N LEU A 236 20.85 3.02 -10.25
CA LEU A 236 20.69 1.67 -9.69
C LEU A 236 20.65 0.66 -10.84
N GLU A 237 20.90 -0.62 -10.52
CA GLU A 237 20.81 -1.74 -11.47
C GLU A 237 20.18 -2.93 -10.75
N PHE A 238 19.35 -3.70 -11.47
CA PHE A 238 18.65 -4.85 -10.93
C PHE A 238 18.67 -6.00 -11.94
N SER A 239 18.82 -7.20 -11.46
CA SER A 239 18.86 -8.36 -12.36
C SER A 239 17.55 -8.53 -13.14
N HIS A 240 16.41 -8.23 -12.50
CA HIS A 240 15.07 -8.40 -13.08
C HIS A 240 14.21 -7.16 -12.83
N VAL A 241 13.74 -6.51 -13.88
CA VAL A 241 12.95 -5.28 -13.78
C VAL A 241 11.55 -5.48 -14.35
N PHE A 242 10.57 -5.00 -13.61
CA PHE A 242 9.19 -4.84 -14.06
C PHE A 242 8.87 -3.35 -14.16
N ILE A 243 8.65 -2.83 -15.38
CA ILE A 243 8.10 -1.48 -15.58
C ILE A 243 6.59 -1.61 -15.66
N VAL A 244 5.87 -0.89 -14.79
CA VAL A 244 4.43 -1.02 -14.66
C VAL A 244 3.71 0.29 -14.98
N GLY A 245 2.46 0.18 -15.44
CA GLY A 245 1.66 1.34 -15.85
C GLY A 245 2.22 2.00 -17.11
N ALA A 246 2.72 1.22 -18.09
CA ALA A 246 3.17 1.72 -19.37
C ALA A 246 1.96 2.06 -20.26
N GLU A 247 1.22 3.11 -19.87
CA GLU A 247 -0.04 3.56 -20.46
C GLU A 247 0.03 5.04 -20.80
N GLU A 248 -0.68 5.46 -21.86
CA GLU A 248 -0.95 6.86 -22.08
C GLU A 248 -1.56 7.51 -20.82
N ASP A 249 -1.31 8.78 -20.59
CA ASP A 249 -1.68 9.52 -19.37
C ASP A 249 -0.89 9.14 -18.09
N ILE A 250 -0.06 8.10 -18.12
CA ILE A 250 0.80 7.68 -17.01
C ILE A 250 2.27 7.77 -17.42
N LEU A 251 2.63 7.13 -18.50
CA LEU A 251 3.97 7.15 -19.09
C LEU A 251 3.85 7.09 -20.64
N PRO A 252 3.80 8.25 -21.34
CA PRO A 252 4.03 9.61 -20.83
C PRO A 252 2.92 10.11 -19.89
N PHE A 253 3.29 11.07 -19.04
CA PHE A 253 2.34 11.69 -18.13
C PHE A 253 1.32 12.55 -18.91
N ARG A 254 0.07 12.62 -18.40
CA ARG A 254 -1.02 13.40 -19.00
C ARG A 254 -0.59 14.85 -19.23
N ASP A 255 -1.10 15.44 -20.31
CA ASP A 255 -0.89 16.84 -20.68
C ASP A 255 0.58 17.24 -20.94
N SER A 256 1.43 16.25 -21.23
CA SER A 256 2.82 16.48 -21.60
C SER A 256 2.91 17.14 -23.00
N ASP A 257 3.59 18.28 -23.09
CA ASP A 257 3.95 18.92 -24.36
C ASP A 257 5.07 18.13 -25.07
N GLU A 258 5.44 18.51 -26.30
CA GLU A 258 6.48 17.80 -27.06
C GLU A 258 7.82 17.69 -26.33
N LYS A 259 8.22 18.72 -25.58
CA LYS A 259 9.48 18.70 -24.81
C LYS A 259 9.37 17.75 -23.61
N GLN A 260 8.23 17.74 -22.96
CA GLN A 260 7.95 16.85 -21.84
C GLN A 260 7.86 15.39 -22.30
N ILE A 261 7.30 15.12 -23.49
CA ILE A 261 7.30 13.77 -24.07
C ILE A 261 8.72 13.27 -24.32
N GLU A 262 9.64 14.12 -24.78
CA GLU A 262 11.04 13.76 -24.91
C GLU A 262 11.69 13.41 -23.57
N GLU A 263 11.33 14.13 -22.51
CA GLU A 263 11.81 13.85 -21.15
C GLU A 263 11.22 12.55 -20.60
N GLU A 264 9.94 12.29 -20.83
CA GLU A 264 9.27 11.04 -20.48
C GLU A 264 9.86 9.84 -21.25
N ARG A 265 10.23 10.03 -22.52
CA ARG A 265 10.92 9.01 -23.32
C ARG A 265 12.30 8.68 -22.73
N ARG A 266 13.06 9.70 -22.32
CA ARG A 266 14.33 9.48 -21.61
C ARG A 266 14.14 8.75 -20.30
N LEU A 267 13.04 9.03 -19.60
CA LEU A 267 12.72 8.36 -18.36
C LEU A 267 12.36 6.88 -18.58
N MET A 268 11.60 6.57 -19.65
CA MET A 268 11.35 5.19 -20.08
C MET A 268 12.65 4.48 -20.41
N TYR A 269 13.56 5.12 -21.15
CA TYR A 269 14.89 4.59 -21.46
C TYR A 269 15.70 4.32 -20.17
N VAL A 270 15.67 5.22 -19.20
CA VAL A 270 16.31 4.99 -17.89
C VAL A 270 15.77 3.72 -17.26
N GLY A 271 14.44 3.54 -17.22
CA GLY A 271 13.84 2.34 -16.65
C GLY A 271 14.27 1.05 -17.34
N ILE A 272 14.27 1.04 -18.67
CA ILE A 272 14.70 -0.11 -19.48
C ILE A 272 16.14 -0.50 -19.18
N THR A 273 17.03 0.50 -19.10
CA THR A 273 18.46 0.27 -18.85
C THR A 273 18.81 -0.10 -17.41
N ARG A 274 17.80 -0.18 -16.51
CA ARG A 274 18.02 -0.69 -15.14
C ARG A 274 18.04 -2.21 -15.09
N ALA A 275 17.57 -2.89 -16.13
CA ALA A 275 17.52 -4.33 -16.20
C ALA A 275 18.84 -4.92 -16.70
N GLU A 276 19.49 -5.77 -15.90
CA GLU A 276 20.70 -6.49 -16.29
C GLU A 276 20.39 -7.76 -17.09
N ARG A 277 19.31 -8.48 -16.75
CA ARG A 277 19.02 -9.81 -17.30
C ARG A 277 17.65 -9.92 -17.94
N SER A 278 16.60 -9.45 -17.26
CA SER A 278 15.26 -9.50 -17.81
C SER A 278 14.46 -8.24 -17.54
N LEU A 279 13.69 -7.85 -18.53
CA LEU A 279 12.78 -6.73 -18.47
C LEU A 279 11.37 -7.22 -18.81
N GLN A 280 10.40 -6.86 -17.97
CA GLN A 280 8.98 -7.02 -18.28
C GLN A 280 8.30 -5.66 -18.19
N ILE A 281 7.44 -5.35 -19.15
CA ILE A 281 6.68 -4.11 -19.18
C ILE A 281 5.21 -4.48 -19.14
N SER A 282 4.43 -3.82 -18.28
CA SER A 282 3.00 -4.07 -18.16
C SER A 282 2.16 -2.82 -18.33
N TYR A 283 0.96 -3.01 -18.84
CA TYR A 283 -0.09 -2.00 -18.95
C TYR A 283 -1.45 -2.64 -18.73
N CYS A 284 -2.46 -1.82 -18.36
CA CYS A 284 -3.82 -2.26 -18.17
C CYS A 284 -4.70 -1.91 -19.38
N ASN A 285 -5.68 -2.75 -19.70
CA ASN A 285 -6.75 -2.38 -20.62
C ASN A 285 -7.78 -1.44 -19.99
N ARG A 286 -7.91 -1.48 -18.65
CA ARG A 286 -8.81 -0.64 -17.87
C ARG A 286 -8.20 -0.35 -16.51
N ARG A 287 -8.34 0.90 -16.06
CA ARG A 287 -7.88 1.34 -14.73
C ARG A 287 -9.01 2.10 -14.02
N LYS A 288 -9.12 1.88 -12.72
CA LYS A 288 -10.06 2.61 -11.89
C LYS A 288 -9.49 4.00 -11.57
N ARG A 289 -10.23 5.07 -11.93
CA ARG A 289 -9.93 6.45 -11.52
C ARG A 289 -11.11 6.98 -10.71
N GLY A 290 -10.91 7.20 -9.40
CA GLY A 290 -12.00 7.50 -8.49
C GLY A 290 -13.04 6.37 -8.42
N LYS A 291 -14.29 6.65 -8.80
CA LYS A 291 -15.38 5.65 -8.83
C LYS A 291 -15.53 4.93 -10.16
N ASP A 292 -14.93 5.43 -11.24
CA ASP A 292 -15.17 4.97 -12.61
C ASP A 292 -14.04 4.12 -13.16
N TRP A 293 -14.41 3.15 -14.04
CA TRP A 293 -13.47 2.35 -14.82
C TRP A 293 -13.25 3.02 -16.16
N MET A 294 -12.02 3.45 -16.43
CA MET A 294 -11.62 4.05 -17.70
C MET A 294 -10.83 3.05 -18.54
N ALA A 295 -11.05 3.05 -19.83
CA ALA A 295 -10.20 2.35 -20.78
C ALA A 295 -8.81 3.01 -20.80
N CYS A 296 -7.75 2.20 -20.88
CA CYS A 296 -6.38 2.66 -21.01
C CYS A 296 -5.83 2.24 -22.35
N GLU A 297 -4.99 3.09 -22.94
CA GLU A 297 -4.23 2.80 -24.15
C GLU A 297 -2.78 2.47 -23.78
N PRO A 298 -2.14 1.50 -24.44
CA PRO A 298 -0.72 1.25 -24.25
C PRO A 298 0.10 2.50 -24.51
N SER A 299 1.19 2.67 -23.78
CA SER A 299 2.12 3.76 -23.99
C SER A 299 2.66 3.76 -25.42
N ARG A 300 2.68 4.93 -26.07
CA ARG A 300 3.31 5.12 -27.39
C ARG A 300 4.79 4.70 -27.41
N PHE A 301 5.46 4.72 -26.30
CA PHE A 301 6.86 4.29 -26.21
C PHE A 301 7.03 2.78 -26.47
N LEU A 302 5.99 1.97 -26.30
CA LEU A 302 6.02 0.55 -26.66
C LEU A 302 6.06 0.34 -28.17
N GLU A 303 5.41 1.22 -28.95
CA GLU A 303 5.44 1.18 -30.41
C GLU A 303 6.80 1.63 -30.99
N GLU A 304 7.51 2.50 -30.25
CA GLU A 304 8.84 2.99 -30.62
C GLU A 304 9.95 1.96 -30.42
N MET A 305 9.67 0.87 -29.67
CA MET A 305 10.64 -0.20 -29.43
C MET A 305 10.78 -1.13 -30.63
N PRO A 306 11.94 -1.80 -30.80
CA PRO A 306 12.13 -2.81 -31.85
C PRO A 306 11.15 -3.98 -31.66
N GLN A 307 10.08 -4.02 -32.46
CA GLN A 307 9.00 -4.98 -32.32
C GLN A 307 9.46 -6.44 -32.44
N GLY A 308 10.52 -6.71 -33.20
CA GLY A 308 11.08 -8.05 -33.35
C GLY A 308 11.75 -8.61 -32.09
N GLU A 309 12.04 -7.78 -31.10
CA GLU A 309 12.66 -8.16 -29.84
C GLU A 309 11.67 -8.23 -28.68
N LEU A 310 10.40 -7.85 -28.91
CA LEU A 310 9.34 -7.88 -27.91
C LEU A 310 8.54 -9.18 -27.95
N ALA A 311 8.41 -9.84 -26.80
CA ALA A 311 7.53 -10.97 -26.62
C ALA A 311 6.26 -10.50 -25.87
N TYR A 312 5.10 -10.51 -26.55
CA TYR A 312 3.83 -10.13 -25.97
C TYR A 312 3.19 -11.31 -25.22
N ALA A 313 3.01 -11.17 -23.91
CA ALA A 313 2.31 -12.13 -23.08
C ALA A 313 0.88 -11.62 -22.77
N GLY A 314 -0.15 -12.30 -23.22
CA GLY A 314 -1.53 -12.08 -22.73
C GLY A 314 -2.44 -11.22 -23.57
N GLY A 315 -2.28 -11.11 -24.92
CA GLY A 315 -3.36 -10.59 -25.76
C GLY A 315 -2.98 -9.44 -26.68
N HIS A 316 -2.64 -9.65 -27.79
CA HIS A 316 -3.13 -9.57 -29.15
C HIS A 316 -2.59 -10.81 -29.83
N LYS A 317 -3.39 -11.86 -29.80
CA LYS A 317 -3.20 -12.93 -30.76
C LYS A 317 -3.45 -12.30 -32.13
N GLU A 318 -2.40 -11.99 -32.87
CA GLU A 318 -2.47 -12.40 -34.26
C GLU A 318 -2.93 -13.82 -34.22
N ALA A 319 -4.03 -14.11 -34.90
CA ALA A 319 -4.68 -15.41 -34.89
C ALA A 319 -3.59 -16.48 -35.10
N ALA A 320 -3.24 -17.18 -34.02
CA ALA A 320 -2.47 -18.41 -34.18
C ALA A 320 -3.22 -19.23 -35.22
N PRO A 321 -2.54 -19.79 -36.24
CA PRO A 321 -3.19 -20.59 -37.24
C PRO A 321 -4.04 -21.60 -36.50
N THR A 322 -5.33 -21.56 -36.75
CA THR A 322 -6.32 -22.49 -36.17
C THR A 322 -5.84 -23.89 -36.53
N LEU A 323 -5.23 -24.57 -35.54
CA LEU A 323 -4.93 -25.98 -35.66
C LEU A 323 -6.23 -26.66 -36.07
N SER A 324 -6.24 -27.34 -37.21
CA SER A 324 -7.36 -28.12 -37.64
C SER A 324 -7.75 -29.12 -36.53
N LYS A 325 -9.03 -29.47 -36.42
CA LYS A 325 -9.50 -30.43 -35.42
C LYS A 325 -8.65 -31.71 -35.36
N GLY A 326 -8.03 -32.10 -36.51
CA GLY A 326 -7.13 -33.24 -36.61
C GLY A 326 -5.79 -33.05 -35.89
N GLU A 327 -5.13 -31.90 -36.05
CA GLU A 327 -3.84 -31.60 -35.44
C GLU A 327 -3.94 -31.42 -33.93
N GLY A 328 -5.09 -30.91 -33.42
CA GLY A 328 -5.38 -30.83 -31.99
C GLY A 328 -5.53 -32.19 -31.33
N MET A 329 -6.19 -33.14 -32.00
CA MET A 329 -6.36 -34.53 -31.52
C MET A 329 -5.04 -35.30 -31.54
N ASP A 330 -4.18 -35.10 -32.52
CA ASP A 330 -2.85 -35.74 -32.60
C ASP A 330 -1.92 -35.24 -31.51
N LYS A 331 -1.93 -33.94 -31.15
CA LYS A 331 -1.19 -33.42 -30.01
C LYS A 331 -1.71 -33.97 -28.68
N LEU A 332 -3.02 -34.12 -28.52
CA LEU A 332 -3.63 -34.69 -27.32
C LEU A 332 -3.29 -36.18 -27.17
N ALA A 333 -3.28 -36.94 -28.28
CA ALA A 333 -2.91 -38.33 -28.30
C ALA A 333 -1.41 -38.55 -27.93
N LYS A 334 -0.53 -37.68 -28.44
CA LYS A 334 0.90 -37.69 -28.06
C LYS A 334 1.13 -37.35 -26.60
N LEU A 335 0.40 -36.37 -26.04
CA LEU A 335 0.48 -36.04 -24.61
C LEU A 335 -0.01 -37.19 -23.72
N LYS A 336 -1.12 -37.85 -24.08
CA LYS A 336 -1.62 -39.04 -23.37
C LYS A 336 -0.65 -40.20 -23.43
N ALA A 337 0.01 -40.41 -24.57
CA ALA A 337 1.02 -41.47 -24.72
C ALA A 337 2.29 -41.19 -23.89
N MET A 338 2.66 -39.92 -23.68
CA MET A 338 3.77 -39.56 -22.80
C MET A 338 3.43 -39.77 -21.33
N LEU A 339 2.23 -39.36 -20.90
CA LEU A 339 1.77 -39.57 -19.49
C LEU A 339 1.61 -41.02 -19.10
N ASN A 340 1.27 -41.91 -20.06
CA ASN A 340 1.17 -43.35 -19.81
C ASN A 340 2.53 -44.11 -19.81
N LYS A 341 3.63 -43.43 -20.22
CA LYS A 341 4.99 -44.01 -20.17
C LYS A 341 5.74 -43.75 -18.85
N GLU A 342 5.25 -42.86 -18.01
CA GLU A 342 5.83 -42.57 -16.69
C GLU A 342 5.12 -43.32 -15.54
N SER A 343 4.23 -44.26 -15.86
CA SER A 343 3.48 -45.07 -14.87
C SER A 343 3.77 -46.57 -14.97
N VAL A 344 5.02 -46.95 -15.31
CA VAL A 344 5.49 -48.35 -15.18
C VAL A 344 6.82 -48.36 -14.45
#